data_a4a3654fd6101d1ee15b69f0ec0e9776
#
_entry.id   a4a3654fd6101d1ee15b69f0ec0e9776
#
_cell.length_a   1.000
_cell.length_b   1.000
_cell.length_c   1.000
_cell.angle_alpha   90.00
_cell.angle_beta   90.00
_cell.angle_gamma   90.00
#
_symmetry.space_group_name_H-M   'P 1'
#
loop_
_entity.id
_entity.type
_entity.pdbx_description
1 polymer ?
#
loop_
_entity_poly.entity_id
_entity_poly.type
_entity_poly.pdbx_seq_one_letter_code
_entity_poly.pdbx_strand_id
1 'polypeptide(L)'
;MRMKRWIASALLIALALFLSACASDNSANISNATELADAVWEFGQSHPEGFTLNIRKMTEPEEGIAVSYAATQGSHSRKQLENVVWHSLRHDGYVGGWRDKESGLYYFDSTRLYPEDELKEAVEFGAVNGQRYVYILSTGTSVKIGSENTAK
;
A
#
# COMPACT_ATOMS: atom_id res chain seq x y z
N MET A 1 0.44 -20.08 58.82
CA MET A 1 1.48 -19.45 57.98
C MET A 1 1.60 -20.20 56.65
N ARG A 2 0.55 -20.18 55.81
CA ARG A 2 0.47 -20.93 54.52
C ARG A 2 -0.42 -20.22 53.49
N MET A 3 -0.15 -18.94 53.22
CA MET A 3 -0.99 -18.16 52.27
C MET A 3 -0.23 -17.28 51.28
N LYS A 4 1.08 -17.54 51.08
CA LYS A 4 1.91 -16.69 50.18
C LYS A 4 2.37 -17.38 48.89
N ARG A 5 1.99 -18.64 48.60
CA ARG A 5 2.53 -19.37 47.42
C ARG A 5 1.58 -19.41 46.20
N TRP A 6 0.32 -18.98 46.32
CA TRP A 6 -0.67 -19.08 45.24
C TRP A 6 -0.76 -17.85 44.35
N ILE A 7 -0.31 -16.68 44.83
CA ILE A 7 -0.42 -15.42 44.07
C ILE A 7 0.66 -15.34 42.96
N ALA A 8 1.83 -15.94 43.17
CA ALA A 8 2.93 -15.90 42.22
C ALA A 8 2.66 -16.75 40.96
N SER A 9 1.93 -17.86 41.09
CA SER A 9 1.62 -18.73 39.94
C SER A 9 0.53 -18.17 39.01
N ALA A 10 -0.44 -17.42 39.54
CA ALA A 10 -1.49 -16.81 38.75
C ALA A 10 -0.95 -15.66 37.89
N LEU A 11 0.04 -14.91 38.38
CA LEU A 11 0.64 -13.80 37.66
C LEU A 11 1.51 -14.25 36.47
N LEU A 12 2.20 -15.38 36.62
CA LEU A 12 3.01 -15.96 35.51
C LEU A 12 2.16 -16.54 34.40
N ILE A 13 1.00 -17.11 34.71
CA ILE A 13 0.08 -17.66 33.69
C ILE A 13 -0.59 -16.52 32.90
N ALA A 14 -0.95 -15.41 33.57
CA ALA A 14 -1.53 -14.25 32.90
C ALA A 14 -0.53 -13.59 31.93
N LEU A 15 0.76 -13.50 32.30
CA LEU A 15 1.79 -12.91 31.45
C LEU A 15 2.09 -13.79 30.22
N ALA A 16 2.05 -15.11 30.35
CA ALA A 16 2.25 -16.04 29.23
C ALA A 16 1.10 -15.97 28.21
N LEU A 17 -0.15 -15.77 28.66
CA LEU A 17 -1.32 -15.62 27.79
C LEU A 17 -1.29 -14.30 27.01
N PHE A 18 -0.78 -13.21 27.60
CA PHE A 18 -0.64 -11.92 26.88
C PHE A 18 0.44 -11.97 25.79
N LEU A 19 1.54 -12.66 25.99
CA LEU A 19 2.59 -12.82 24.98
C LEU A 19 2.14 -13.72 23.81
N SER A 20 1.26 -14.69 24.05
CA SER A 20 0.73 -15.58 23.02
C SER A 20 -0.28 -14.87 22.09
N ALA A 21 -1.07 -13.94 22.62
CA ALA A 21 -2.03 -13.17 21.81
C ALA A 21 -1.36 -12.21 20.82
N CYS A 22 -0.26 -11.55 21.23
CA CYS A 22 0.47 -10.66 20.30
C CYS A 22 1.23 -11.40 19.20
N ALA A 23 1.65 -12.64 19.43
CA ALA A 23 2.35 -13.44 18.41
C ALA A 23 1.41 -13.99 17.34
N SER A 24 0.16 -14.34 17.70
CA SER A 24 -0.83 -14.85 16.75
C SER A 24 -1.34 -13.77 15.80
N ASP A 25 -1.52 -12.53 16.26
CA ASP A 25 -1.97 -11.43 15.42
C ASP A 25 -0.92 -11.03 14.37
N ASN A 26 0.36 -11.04 14.73
CA ASN A 26 1.43 -10.72 13.77
C ASN A 26 1.59 -11.79 12.69
N SER A 27 1.52 -13.06 13.03
CA SER A 27 1.67 -14.15 12.03
C SER A 27 0.48 -14.21 11.08
N ALA A 28 -0.74 -14.02 11.55
CA ALA A 28 -1.94 -13.95 10.72
C ALA A 28 -1.90 -12.73 9.77
N ASN A 29 -1.44 -11.58 10.23
CA ASN A 29 -1.26 -10.39 9.40
C ASN A 29 -0.17 -10.57 8.32
N ILE A 30 0.93 -11.24 8.64
CA ILE A 30 2.01 -11.52 7.69
C ILE A 30 1.52 -12.50 6.60
N SER A 31 0.83 -13.57 6.97
CA SER A 31 0.24 -14.52 6.01
C SER A 31 -0.72 -13.82 5.05
N ASN A 32 -1.58 -12.95 5.57
CA ASN A 32 -2.53 -12.19 4.75
C ASN A 32 -1.82 -11.23 3.77
N ALA A 33 -0.75 -10.55 4.18
CA ALA A 33 -0.01 -9.65 3.29
C ALA A 33 0.74 -10.41 2.19
N THR A 34 1.28 -11.59 2.49
CA THR A 34 1.94 -12.44 1.49
C THR A 34 0.93 -12.96 0.47
N GLU A 35 -0.23 -13.46 0.89
CA GLU A 35 -1.31 -13.92 0.01
C GLU A 35 -1.83 -12.77 -0.88
N LEU A 36 -2.04 -11.58 -0.30
CA LEU A 36 -2.43 -10.40 -1.07
C LEU A 36 -1.36 -9.99 -2.08
N ALA A 37 -0.09 -10.09 -1.72
CA ALA A 37 0.99 -9.76 -2.63
C ALA A 37 1.09 -10.78 -3.78
N ASP A 38 0.77 -12.07 -3.56
CA ASP A 38 0.64 -13.04 -4.65
C ASP A 38 -0.51 -12.66 -5.59
N ALA A 39 -1.67 -12.34 -5.04
CA ALA A 39 -2.83 -11.93 -5.83
C ALA A 39 -2.57 -10.65 -6.64
N VAL A 40 -1.92 -9.64 -6.04
CA VAL A 40 -1.54 -8.39 -6.74
C VAL A 40 -0.48 -8.66 -7.81
N TRP A 41 0.47 -9.56 -7.54
CA TRP A 41 1.47 -9.96 -8.54
C TRP A 41 0.83 -10.59 -9.77
N GLU A 42 -0.08 -11.56 -9.58
CA GLU A 42 -0.82 -12.20 -10.67
C GLU A 42 -1.70 -11.19 -11.42
N PHE A 43 -2.35 -10.27 -10.68
CA PHE A 43 -3.13 -9.19 -11.28
C PHE A 43 -2.26 -8.34 -12.21
N GLY A 44 -1.07 -7.94 -11.77
CA GLY A 44 -0.12 -7.16 -12.57
C GLY A 44 0.33 -7.89 -13.86
N GLN A 45 0.45 -9.22 -13.84
CA GLN A 45 0.80 -9.98 -15.04
C GLN A 45 -0.30 -9.90 -16.11
N SER A 46 -1.56 -9.76 -15.71
CA SER A 46 -2.70 -9.61 -16.62
C SER A 46 -2.98 -8.16 -17.06
N HIS A 47 -2.28 -7.18 -16.45
CA HIS A 47 -2.44 -5.75 -16.72
C HIS A 47 -1.10 -5.11 -17.14
N PRO A 48 -0.58 -5.47 -18.34
CA PRO A 48 0.76 -5.02 -18.78
C PRO A 48 0.86 -3.51 -18.99
N GLU A 49 -0.25 -2.82 -19.22
CA GLU A 49 -0.28 -1.35 -19.41
C GLU A 49 -0.28 -0.58 -18.07
N GLY A 50 -0.56 -1.26 -16.96
CA GLY A 50 -0.66 -0.69 -15.63
C GLY A 50 -2.05 -0.79 -15.02
N PHE A 51 -2.15 -0.50 -13.72
CA PHE A 51 -3.41 -0.55 -12.97
C PHE A 51 -3.33 0.33 -11.72
N THR A 52 -4.50 0.63 -11.16
CA THR A 52 -4.68 1.06 -9.76
C THR A 52 -5.68 0.13 -9.10
N LEU A 53 -5.28 -0.61 -8.06
CA LEU A 53 -6.07 -1.67 -7.46
C LEU A 53 -6.37 -1.37 -5.98
N ASN A 54 -7.64 -1.41 -5.59
CA ASN A 54 -8.01 -1.50 -4.19
C ASN A 54 -7.76 -2.93 -3.71
N ILE A 55 -6.70 -3.14 -2.92
CA ILE A 55 -6.28 -4.49 -2.50
C ILE A 55 -7.18 -5.13 -1.44
N ARG A 56 -8.05 -4.36 -0.78
CA ARG A 56 -9.03 -4.91 0.18
C ARG A 56 -10.25 -5.50 -0.53
N LYS A 57 -10.60 -4.94 -1.70
CA LYS A 57 -11.77 -5.34 -2.49
C LYS A 57 -11.39 -6.11 -3.75
N MET A 58 -10.12 -6.07 -4.16
CA MET A 58 -9.61 -6.59 -5.44
C MET A 58 -10.38 -6.00 -6.63
N THR A 59 -10.58 -4.67 -6.62
CA THR A 59 -11.28 -3.94 -7.69
C THR A 59 -10.50 -2.71 -8.10
N GLU A 60 -10.55 -2.36 -9.38
CA GLU A 60 -10.01 -1.10 -9.88
C GLU A 60 -11.04 0.03 -9.71
N PRO A 61 -10.63 1.21 -9.22
CA PRO A 61 -11.46 2.40 -9.24
C PRO A 61 -11.56 2.96 -10.66
N GLU A 62 -12.74 3.44 -11.04
CA GLU A 62 -12.99 4.01 -12.38
C GLU A 62 -12.62 5.51 -12.45
N GLU A 63 -12.57 6.18 -11.29
CA GLU A 63 -12.32 7.62 -11.17
C GLU A 63 -11.39 7.93 -9.99
N GLY A 64 -10.81 9.11 -10.01
CA GLY A 64 -9.90 9.62 -8.99
C GLY A 64 -8.51 9.91 -9.52
N ILE A 65 -7.67 10.50 -8.67
CA ILE A 65 -6.28 10.85 -8.98
C ILE A 65 -5.36 9.95 -8.14
N ALA A 66 -4.63 9.08 -8.82
CA ALA A 66 -3.68 8.17 -8.19
C ALA A 66 -2.31 8.83 -8.02
N VAL A 67 -1.78 8.77 -6.78
CA VAL A 67 -0.48 9.34 -6.42
C VAL A 67 0.30 8.35 -5.57
N SER A 68 1.52 8.00 -5.99
CA SER A 68 2.35 7.02 -5.29
C SER A 68 3.06 7.62 -4.07
N TYR A 69 3.20 6.80 -3.03
CA TYR A 69 4.02 7.11 -1.86
C TYR A 69 5.52 6.90 -2.14
N ALA A 70 6.35 7.82 -1.65
CA ALA A 70 7.82 7.71 -1.75
C ALA A 70 8.37 6.43 -1.11
N ALA A 71 7.73 5.96 -0.02
CA ALA A 71 8.21 4.85 0.79
C ALA A 71 8.32 3.50 0.06
N THR A 72 7.63 3.34 -1.09
CA THR A 72 7.57 2.09 -1.83
C THR A 72 8.12 2.18 -3.26
N GLN A 73 8.67 3.33 -3.62
CA GLN A 73 9.25 3.57 -4.94
C GLN A 73 10.36 2.57 -5.29
N GLY A 74 10.42 2.20 -6.56
CA GLY A 74 11.44 1.28 -7.08
C GLY A 74 11.16 -0.20 -6.81
N SER A 75 10.00 -0.55 -6.26
CA SER A 75 9.61 -1.95 -6.03
C SER A 75 9.21 -2.62 -7.34
N HIS A 76 9.97 -3.64 -7.78
CA HIS A 76 9.77 -4.33 -9.07
C HIS A 76 9.88 -5.86 -8.96
N SER A 77 10.02 -6.40 -7.75
CA SER A 77 10.07 -7.84 -7.51
C SER A 77 8.91 -8.30 -6.64
N ARG A 78 8.56 -9.59 -6.76
CA ARG A 78 7.53 -10.20 -5.92
C ARG A 78 7.81 -10.00 -4.42
N LYS A 79 9.07 -10.10 -3.99
CA LYS A 79 9.47 -9.89 -2.60
C LYS A 79 9.28 -8.44 -2.14
N GLN A 80 9.61 -7.47 -2.99
CA GLN A 80 9.42 -6.05 -2.67
C GLN A 80 7.93 -5.68 -2.64
N LEU A 81 7.09 -6.34 -3.44
CA LEU A 81 5.65 -6.15 -3.44
C LEU A 81 5.01 -6.45 -2.08
N GLU A 82 5.56 -7.34 -1.26
CA GLU A 82 5.08 -7.55 0.10
C GLU A 82 5.16 -6.26 0.93
N ASN A 83 6.24 -5.50 0.81
CA ASN A 83 6.39 -4.21 1.49
C ASN A 83 5.40 -3.16 0.95
N VAL A 84 5.12 -3.17 -0.36
CA VAL A 84 4.11 -2.30 -0.99
C VAL A 84 2.73 -2.60 -0.41
N VAL A 85 2.34 -3.88 -0.37
CA VAL A 85 1.07 -4.33 0.20
C VAL A 85 0.96 -3.96 1.68
N TRP A 86 2.01 -4.21 2.47
CA TRP A 86 2.05 -3.80 3.87
C TRP A 86 1.84 -2.31 4.06
N HIS A 87 2.52 -1.50 3.26
CA HIS A 87 2.37 -0.05 3.31
C HIS A 87 0.95 0.36 2.92
N SER A 88 0.43 -0.19 1.83
CA SER A 88 -0.94 0.10 1.36
C SER A 88 -2.01 -0.26 2.39
N LEU A 89 -1.91 -1.40 3.06
CA LEU A 89 -2.87 -1.81 4.10
C LEU A 89 -2.91 -0.86 5.30
N ARG A 90 -1.82 -0.18 5.60
CA ARG A 90 -1.71 0.80 6.70
C ARG A 90 -2.11 2.22 6.30
N HIS A 91 -2.29 2.47 5.02
CA HIS A 91 -2.67 3.76 4.46
C HIS A 91 -4.01 3.63 3.73
N ASP A 92 -4.06 3.91 2.45
CA ASP A 92 -5.32 4.05 1.70
C ASP A 92 -5.84 2.74 1.08
N GLY A 93 -5.02 1.68 1.11
CA GLY A 93 -5.41 0.35 0.60
C GLY A 93 -5.36 0.21 -0.92
N TYR A 94 -4.60 1.07 -1.61
CA TYR A 94 -4.40 0.99 -3.04
C TYR A 94 -2.97 0.64 -3.40
N VAL A 95 -2.82 -0.16 -4.45
CA VAL A 95 -1.54 -0.45 -5.11
C VAL A 95 -1.65 -0.03 -6.57
N GLY A 96 -0.68 0.75 -7.02
CA GLY A 96 -0.45 1.05 -8.42
C GLY A 96 0.57 0.09 -9.02
N GLY A 97 0.36 -0.31 -10.28
CA GLY A 97 1.33 -1.05 -11.07
C GLY A 97 1.55 -0.37 -12.42
N TRP A 98 2.77 -0.33 -12.90
CA TRP A 98 3.09 0.26 -14.19
C TRP A 98 4.39 -0.28 -14.76
N ARG A 99 4.48 -0.33 -16.10
CA ARG A 99 5.69 -0.74 -16.81
C ARG A 99 6.51 0.47 -17.22
N ASP A 100 7.76 0.48 -16.81
CA ASP A 100 8.72 1.45 -17.32
C ASP A 100 9.17 1.05 -18.75
N LYS A 101 8.96 1.95 -19.70
CA LYS A 101 9.25 1.70 -21.12
C LYS A 101 10.74 1.64 -21.43
N GLU A 102 11.56 2.29 -20.61
CA GLU A 102 13.01 2.34 -20.82
C GLU A 102 13.69 1.07 -20.30
N SER A 103 13.40 0.67 -19.07
CA SER A 103 13.98 -0.54 -18.46
C SER A 103 13.21 -1.83 -18.77
N GLY A 104 11.96 -1.73 -19.20
CA GLY A 104 11.04 -2.86 -19.37
C GLY A 104 10.56 -3.49 -18.06
N LEU A 105 11.00 -2.97 -16.91
CA LEU A 105 10.61 -3.46 -15.59
C LEU A 105 9.18 -3.05 -15.26
N TYR A 106 8.51 -3.91 -14.51
CA TYR A 106 7.19 -3.62 -13.97
C TYR A 106 7.32 -3.19 -12.51
N TYR A 107 6.86 -1.99 -12.19
CA TYR A 107 6.94 -1.40 -10.85
C TYR A 107 5.61 -1.47 -10.13
N PHE A 108 5.69 -1.54 -8.80
CA PHE A 108 4.54 -1.51 -7.91
C PHE A 108 4.76 -0.44 -6.84
N ASP A 109 3.74 0.37 -6.59
CA ASP A 109 3.78 1.42 -5.59
C ASP A 109 2.53 1.38 -4.70
N SER A 110 2.69 1.63 -3.40
CA SER A 110 1.56 2.00 -2.56
C SER A 110 1.04 3.35 -3.02
N THR A 111 -0.27 3.45 -3.20
CA THR A 111 -0.92 4.57 -3.86
C THR A 111 -2.00 5.17 -2.96
N ARG A 112 -2.10 6.50 -2.97
CA ARG A 112 -3.22 7.27 -2.44
C ARG A 112 -4.13 7.67 -3.59
N LEU A 113 -5.44 7.58 -3.35
CA LEU A 113 -6.45 8.01 -4.32
C LEU A 113 -7.14 9.26 -3.80
N TYR A 114 -7.11 10.32 -4.61
CA TYR A 114 -7.82 11.58 -4.36
C TYR A 114 -9.06 11.68 -5.23
N PRO A 115 -10.13 12.37 -4.78
CA PRO A 115 -11.19 12.84 -5.66
C PRO A 115 -10.65 13.69 -6.81
N GLU A 116 -11.30 13.70 -7.97
CA GLU A 116 -10.78 14.44 -9.15
C GLU A 116 -10.84 15.97 -9.00
N ASP A 117 -11.74 16.48 -8.16
CA ASP A 117 -11.82 17.88 -7.79
C ASP A 117 -10.72 18.33 -6.80
N GLU A 118 -9.95 17.39 -6.24
CA GLU A 118 -8.81 17.65 -5.34
C GLU A 118 -7.45 17.55 -6.07
N LEU A 119 -7.38 17.97 -7.35
CA LEU A 119 -6.14 17.89 -8.15
C LEU A 119 -4.98 18.65 -7.49
N LYS A 120 -5.24 19.80 -6.88
CA LYS A 120 -4.21 20.60 -6.22
C LYS A 120 -3.57 19.83 -5.05
N GLU A 121 -4.38 19.24 -4.19
CA GLU A 121 -3.97 18.45 -3.04
C GLU A 121 -3.20 17.20 -3.48
N ALA A 122 -3.65 16.55 -4.54
CA ALA A 122 -2.97 15.42 -5.15
C ALA A 122 -1.58 15.79 -5.68
N VAL A 123 -1.45 16.94 -6.36
CA VAL A 123 -0.17 17.47 -6.86
C VAL A 123 0.77 17.84 -5.70
N GLU A 124 0.27 18.52 -4.67
CA GLU A 124 1.04 18.85 -3.47
C GLU A 124 1.55 17.59 -2.76
N PHE A 125 0.70 16.59 -2.57
CA PHE A 125 1.09 15.30 -2.01
C PHE A 125 2.13 14.61 -2.89
N GLY A 126 1.95 14.59 -4.20
CA GLY A 126 2.89 14.03 -5.15
C GLY A 126 4.26 14.71 -5.08
N ALA A 127 4.30 16.04 -4.98
CA ALA A 127 5.55 16.80 -4.82
C ALA A 127 6.29 16.41 -3.54
N VAL A 128 5.60 16.30 -2.40
CA VAL A 128 6.18 15.86 -1.12
C VAL A 128 6.72 14.42 -1.21
N ASN A 129 6.08 13.57 -2.00
CA ASN A 129 6.49 12.17 -2.22
C ASN A 129 7.49 12.01 -3.38
N GLY A 130 8.03 13.12 -3.94
CA GLY A 130 9.03 13.07 -5.01
C GLY A 130 8.50 12.50 -6.33
N GLN A 131 7.19 12.54 -6.53
CA GLN A 131 6.56 12.09 -7.78
C GLN A 131 6.78 13.10 -8.90
N ARG A 132 6.90 12.61 -10.11
CA ARG A 132 7.01 13.46 -11.32
C ARG A 132 5.65 13.73 -11.95
N TYR A 133 4.68 12.85 -11.69
CA TYR A 133 3.34 12.90 -12.25
C TYR A 133 2.33 12.40 -11.22
N VAL A 134 1.08 12.87 -11.35
CA VAL A 134 -0.12 12.23 -10.80
C VAL A 134 -0.94 11.66 -11.97
N TYR A 135 -1.74 10.62 -11.72
CA TYR A 135 -2.49 9.94 -12.78
C TYR A 135 -4.00 10.07 -12.56
N ILE A 136 -4.72 10.62 -13.54
CA ILE A 136 -6.18 10.77 -13.51
C ILE A 136 -6.80 9.52 -14.14
N LEU A 137 -7.55 8.76 -13.35
CA LEU A 137 -8.09 7.46 -13.75
C LEU A 137 -9.17 7.58 -14.84
N SER A 138 -10.14 8.48 -14.66
CA SER A 138 -11.27 8.65 -15.59
C SER A 138 -10.85 8.97 -17.02
N THR A 139 -9.72 9.67 -17.19
CA THR A 139 -9.22 10.10 -18.51
C THR A 139 -8.01 9.31 -18.99
N GLY A 140 -7.39 8.51 -18.11
CA GLY A 140 -6.15 7.79 -18.42
C GLY A 140 -4.95 8.71 -18.66
N THR A 141 -4.92 9.91 -18.07
CA THR A 141 -3.91 10.94 -18.34
C THR A 141 -3.03 11.22 -17.15
N SER A 142 -1.76 11.56 -17.42
CA SER A 142 -0.79 11.98 -16.39
C SER A 142 -0.66 13.50 -16.37
N VAL A 143 -0.74 14.10 -15.18
CA VAL A 143 -0.47 15.53 -14.95
C VAL A 143 0.93 15.66 -14.34
N LYS A 144 1.81 16.43 -15.00
CA LYS A 144 3.19 16.66 -14.55
C LYS A 144 3.20 17.59 -13.35
N ILE A 145 3.89 17.17 -12.27
CA ILE A 145 4.12 18.00 -11.08
C ILE A 145 5.17 19.06 -11.40
N GLY A 146 4.90 20.32 -10.99
CA GLY A 146 5.80 21.46 -11.22
C GLY A 146 5.75 22.07 -12.62
N SER A 147 4.88 21.61 -13.55
CA SER A 147 4.47 22.41 -14.68
C SER A 147 3.49 23.47 -14.14
N GLU A 148 3.71 24.76 -14.45
CA GLU A 148 2.83 25.88 -14.06
C GLU A 148 1.42 25.73 -14.66
N ASN A 149 0.67 24.74 -14.18
CA ASN A 149 -0.77 24.59 -14.42
C ASN A 149 -1.53 24.86 -13.11
N THR A 150 -1.20 25.94 -12.41
CA THR A 150 -2.19 26.61 -11.58
C THR A 150 -3.10 27.36 -12.53
N ALA A 151 -4.16 26.71 -12.98
CA ALA A 151 -5.22 27.30 -13.76
C ALA A 151 -5.74 28.57 -13.05
N LYS A 152 -5.86 29.61 -13.83
CA LYS A 152 -6.55 30.87 -13.48
C LYS A 152 -8.00 30.59 -13.12
#